data_efada6c3c7e4be072fc9e0d69d259724
#
_entry.id   efada6c3c7e4be072fc9e0d69d259724
#
_cell.length_a   1.000
_cell.length_b   1.000
_cell.length_c   1.000
_cell.angle_alpha   90.00
_cell.angle_beta   90.00
_cell.angle_gamma   90.00
#
_symmetry.space_group_name_H-M   'P 1'
#
loop_
_entity.id
_entity.type
_entity.pdbx_description
1 polymer ?
#
loop_
_entity_poly.entity_id
_entity_poly.type
_entity_poly.pdbx_seq_one_letter_code
_entity_poly.pdbx_strand_id
1 'polypeptide(L)'
;MLAGTGSDVGKSVLAAALCRIFRQDGYHPAPFKAQNMALNSYATPEGLEIGRAQAVQAEAAGIPCHTDMNPLLLKPQSDHTSQVVLHGRPIGNRDAYDYWRPTPSPSQRKGGLEDSFSVGCSTESNFKTPLPLGGAGGRLDFRKEVCSAFDHLAAKYNPIVMEGAGSISEINLKRTDLVNLPMARHAGASVILVGDIDRGGVFASVYGSIMLQSEEDRRLIKGIIINKFRGDLRLFDEGRRMLEDLCGVPVLGVVPYFRDIHIEEEDSVSLEQKQRQWAEGKVNVAVVLLRHISNFTDFNTLERDPRVNLFYTNNTTDISRADIIILPGTKATLDDLLELRRNGCAQAILKAHREGHTVVGICGGYQMLGQTVNDPDGIEGTVSSLPGLGLLPIHTTMSAEKTTRQVTFQFEGHTCQGYEIHQGVSNTSQPIMQGDHCIGTYIHGFLDNAPVIERLLEGKGGTAPNLSEGRSYADFKEEQYNRLAQHVRQHVDMERLYQLLRDDD
;
A
#
# COMPACT_ATOMS: atom_id res chain seq x y z
N MET A 1 6.93 18.85 4.97
CA MET A 1 5.86 17.82 5.07
C MET A 1 4.80 18.05 4.01
N LEU A 2 4.34 17.00 3.32
CA LEU A 2 3.20 17.06 2.39
C LEU A 2 1.92 16.67 3.14
N ALA A 3 1.00 17.62 3.32
CA ALA A 3 -0.33 17.40 3.87
C ALA A 3 -1.39 17.46 2.76
N GLY A 4 -2.55 16.84 2.94
CA GLY A 4 -3.57 16.78 1.88
C GLY A 4 -4.87 17.47 2.25
N THR A 5 -5.59 17.95 1.22
CA THR A 5 -7.00 18.36 1.34
C THR A 5 -7.93 17.14 1.34
N GLY A 6 -7.42 15.95 1.03
CA GLY A 6 -8.14 14.69 0.97
C GLY A 6 -7.22 13.49 0.79
N SER A 7 -7.82 12.30 0.72
CA SER A 7 -7.16 11.10 0.20
C SER A 7 -6.91 11.27 -1.30
N ASP A 8 -5.99 10.48 -1.86
CA ASP A 8 -5.65 10.41 -3.30
C ASP A 8 -5.29 11.75 -3.99
N VAL A 9 -5.02 12.81 -3.25
CA VAL A 9 -4.59 14.09 -3.85
C VAL A 9 -3.17 14.03 -4.45
N GLY A 10 -2.47 12.89 -4.30
CA GLY A 10 -1.15 12.63 -4.87
C GLY A 10 0.03 12.92 -3.94
N LYS A 11 -0.19 12.94 -2.62
CA LYS A 11 0.89 13.14 -1.62
C LYS A 11 2.05 12.16 -1.79
N SER A 12 1.75 10.87 -1.91
CA SER A 12 2.76 9.78 -1.98
C SER A 12 3.64 9.91 -3.22
N VAL A 13 3.04 10.25 -4.36
CA VAL A 13 3.77 10.46 -5.63
C VAL A 13 4.65 11.71 -5.55
N LEU A 14 4.13 12.82 -5.00
CA LEU A 14 4.92 14.03 -4.79
C LEU A 14 6.05 13.81 -3.78
N ALA A 15 5.83 12.99 -2.74
CA ALA A 15 6.87 12.61 -1.80
C ALA A 15 7.99 11.82 -2.49
N ALA A 16 7.66 10.85 -3.34
CA ALA A 16 8.64 10.12 -4.16
C ALA A 16 9.41 11.06 -5.10
N ALA A 17 8.70 12.02 -5.73
CA ALA A 17 9.35 13.05 -6.56
C ALA A 17 10.36 13.88 -5.76
N LEU A 18 9.98 14.38 -4.58
CA LEU A 18 10.86 15.19 -3.74
C LEU A 18 12.05 14.38 -3.21
N CYS A 19 11.85 13.12 -2.81
CA CYS A 19 12.95 12.23 -2.46
C CYS A 19 13.95 12.10 -3.62
N ARG A 20 13.46 11.92 -4.86
CA ARG A 20 14.33 11.81 -6.03
C ARG A 20 15.02 13.13 -6.36
N ILE A 21 14.31 14.25 -6.30
CA ILE A 21 14.84 15.59 -6.54
C ILE A 21 15.99 15.89 -5.56
N PHE A 22 15.75 15.73 -4.25
CA PHE A 22 16.77 15.99 -3.24
C PHE A 22 18.01 15.11 -3.39
N ARG A 23 17.81 13.83 -3.73
CA ARG A 23 18.95 12.93 -4.07
C ARG A 23 19.75 13.45 -5.26
N GLN A 24 19.08 13.87 -6.35
CA GLN A 24 19.74 14.41 -7.54
C GLN A 24 20.51 15.70 -7.26
N ASP A 25 20.06 16.49 -6.31
CA ASP A 25 20.70 17.75 -5.91
C ASP A 25 21.76 17.56 -4.80
N GLY A 26 22.13 16.30 -4.51
CA GLY A 26 23.23 15.95 -3.62
C GLY A 26 22.88 15.91 -2.13
N TYR A 27 21.61 16.00 -1.78
CA TYR A 27 21.14 15.74 -0.41
C TYR A 27 21.07 14.23 -0.13
N HIS A 28 20.88 13.89 1.14
CA HIS A 28 20.69 12.51 1.60
C HIS A 28 19.28 12.35 2.21
N PRO A 29 18.22 12.36 1.38
CA PRO A 29 16.86 12.37 1.86
C PRO A 29 16.40 11.01 2.35
N ALA A 30 15.41 11.01 3.27
CA ALA A 30 14.62 9.83 3.59
C ALA A 30 13.11 10.17 3.63
N PRO A 31 12.22 9.24 3.23
CA PRO A 31 10.79 9.40 3.41
C PRO A 31 10.38 9.11 4.84
N PHE A 32 9.25 9.69 5.27
CA PHE A 32 8.62 9.38 6.56
C PHE A 32 7.11 9.51 6.49
N LYS A 33 6.40 8.49 6.92
CA LYS A 33 4.95 8.51 7.15
C LYS A 33 4.65 7.85 8.49
N ALA A 34 4.26 8.63 9.47
CA ALA A 34 4.08 8.20 10.85
C ALA A 34 3.17 6.98 10.99
N GLN A 35 2.03 7.01 10.30
CA GLN A 35 1.10 5.90 10.21
C GLN A 35 0.61 5.76 8.78
N ASN A 36 0.56 4.54 8.29
CA ASN A 36 -0.03 4.21 7.00
C ASN A 36 -1.17 3.21 7.15
N MET A 37 -2.16 3.28 6.27
CA MET A 37 -3.23 2.30 6.17
C MET A 37 -3.22 1.75 4.75
N ALA A 38 -2.71 0.54 4.57
CA ALA A 38 -2.56 -0.07 3.26
C ALA A 38 -2.54 -1.60 3.34
N LEU A 39 -3.04 -2.26 2.30
CA LEU A 39 -2.92 -3.70 2.10
C LEU A 39 -1.62 -4.06 1.38
N ASN A 40 -1.07 -3.12 0.60
CA ASN A 40 0.20 -3.30 -0.09
C ASN A 40 1.37 -3.02 0.84
N SER A 41 2.27 -3.97 0.95
CA SER A 41 3.46 -3.88 1.80
C SER A 41 4.68 -4.51 1.11
N TYR A 42 5.84 -4.25 1.69
CA TYR A 42 7.13 -4.70 1.21
C TYR A 42 7.98 -5.22 2.37
N ALA A 43 8.91 -6.14 2.10
CA ALA A 43 9.86 -6.62 3.09
C ALA A 43 11.13 -5.75 3.08
N THR A 44 11.54 -5.23 4.22
CA THR A 44 12.83 -4.53 4.35
C THR A 44 14.00 -5.53 4.22
N PRO A 45 15.23 -5.04 4.00
CA PRO A 45 16.41 -5.92 4.01
C PRO A 45 16.57 -6.72 5.30
N GLU A 46 16.09 -6.22 6.42
CA GLU A 46 16.14 -6.88 7.74
C GLU A 46 15.02 -7.92 7.93
N GLY A 47 14.15 -8.11 6.93
CA GLY A 47 13.03 -9.04 7.00
C GLY A 47 11.86 -8.52 7.87
N LEU A 48 11.63 -7.22 7.83
CA LEU A 48 10.53 -6.53 8.52
C LEU A 48 9.54 -5.93 7.50
N GLU A 49 8.30 -5.73 7.89
CA GLU A 49 7.25 -5.23 6.98
C GLU A 49 7.17 -3.70 6.98
N ILE A 50 7.03 -3.11 5.79
CA ILE A 50 6.82 -1.67 5.59
C ILE A 50 5.73 -1.42 4.55
N GLY A 51 5.03 -0.29 4.61
CA GLY A 51 4.08 0.14 3.58
C GLY A 51 4.76 0.30 2.21
N ARG A 52 4.06 -0.11 1.13
CA ARG A 52 4.63 -0.09 -0.23
C ARG A 52 5.03 1.31 -0.67
N ALA A 53 4.22 2.33 -0.37
CA ALA A 53 4.54 3.71 -0.75
C ALA A 53 5.87 4.18 -0.16
N GLN A 54 6.18 3.85 1.10
CA GLN A 54 7.43 4.26 1.72
C GLN A 54 8.63 3.47 1.19
N ALA A 55 8.44 2.22 0.77
CA ALA A 55 9.47 1.46 0.06
C ALA A 55 9.78 2.11 -1.30
N VAL A 56 8.77 2.51 -2.07
CA VAL A 56 8.90 3.26 -3.35
C VAL A 56 9.61 4.60 -3.15
N GLN A 57 9.26 5.33 -2.11
CA GLN A 57 9.89 6.62 -1.78
C GLN A 57 11.35 6.45 -1.36
N ALA A 58 11.70 5.38 -0.62
CA ALA A 58 13.07 5.03 -0.28
C ALA A 58 13.88 4.65 -1.53
N GLU A 59 13.31 3.86 -2.45
CA GLU A 59 13.92 3.56 -3.74
C GLU A 59 14.19 4.85 -4.55
N ALA A 60 13.23 5.78 -4.60
CA ALA A 60 13.39 7.08 -5.24
C ALA A 60 14.52 7.91 -4.59
N ALA A 61 14.64 7.86 -3.26
CA ALA A 61 15.74 8.46 -2.50
C ALA A 61 17.08 7.74 -2.72
N GLY A 62 17.07 6.52 -3.26
CA GLY A 62 18.26 5.68 -3.49
C GLY A 62 18.86 5.10 -2.22
N ILE A 63 18.03 4.82 -1.24
CA ILE A 63 18.40 4.21 0.04
C ILE A 63 17.56 2.95 0.28
N PRO A 64 18.07 1.98 1.03
CA PRO A 64 17.27 0.83 1.46
C PRO A 64 16.12 1.30 2.36
N CYS A 65 14.95 0.68 2.20
CA CYS A 65 13.82 0.99 3.06
C CYS A 65 14.05 0.43 4.48
N HIS A 66 13.56 1.16 5.48
CA HIS A 66 13.66 0.83 6.89
C HIS A 66 12.33 1.09 7.61
N THR A 67 12.00 0.33 8.63
CA THR A 67 10.71 0.44 9.33
C THR A 67 10.49 1.78 10.03
N ASP A 68 11.54 2.52 10.38
CA ASP A 68 11.39 3.89 10.89
C ASP A 68 10.76 4.85 9.89
N MET A 69 10.84 4.54 8.57
CA MET A 69 10.16 5.34 7.53
C MET A 69 8.64 5.20 7.56
N ASN A 70 8.13 4.09 8.12
CA ASN A 70 6.72 3.84 8.37
C ASN A 70 6.57 2.98 9.64
N PRO A 71 6.71 3.57 10.83
CA PRO A 71 6.75 2.81 12.09
C PRO A 71 5.42 2.13 12.43
N LEU A 72 4.30 2.69 11.94
CA LEU A 72 2.97 2.16 12.20
C LEU A 72 2.22 1.90 10.90
N LEU A 73 1.94 0.63 10.61
CA LEU A 73 1.16 0.20 9.44
C LEU A 73 -0.11 -0.52 9.91
N LEU A 74 -1.25 -0.05 9.43
CA LEU A 74 -2.56 -0.66 9.65
C LEU A 74 -2.98 -1.41 8.38
N LYS A 75 -3.32 -2.69 8.54
CA LYS A 75 -3.81 -3.54 7.44
C LYS A 75 -5.27 -3.91 7.70
N PRO A 76 -6.23 -3.27 7.00
CA PRO A 76 -7.65 -3.59 7.15
C PRO A 76 -7.92 -5.09 6.89
N GLN A 77 -8.66 -5.73 7.79
CA GLN A 77 -9.11 -7.12 7.64
C GLN A 77 -10.64 -7.20 7.46
N SER A 78 -11.35 -6.23 8.03
CA SER A 78 -12.79 -6.07 7.90
C SER A 78 -13.16 -4.59 8.03
N ASP A 79 -14.46 -4.28 7.94
CA ASP A 79 -14.97 -2.91 8.10
C ASP A 79 -14.66 -2.31 9.49
N HIS A 80 -14.35 -3.13 10.49
CA HIS A 80 -14.14 -2.71 11.87
C HIS A 80 -12.77 -3.07 12.44
N THR A 81 -12.04 -3.99 11.84
CA THR A 81 -10.79 -4.51 12.40
C THR A 81 -9.61 -4.32 11.46
N SER A 82 -8.46 -3.95 12.04
CA SER A 82 -7.18 -3.87 11.32
C SER A 82 -6.09 -4.61 12.08
N GLN A 83 -5.23 -5.33 11.35
CA GLN A 83 -3.97 -5.80 11.90
C GLN A 83 -3.03 -4.60 12.09
N VAL A 84 -2.52 -4.46 13.29
CA VAL A 84 -1.53 -3.41 13.63
C VAL A 84 -0.13 -3.98 13.48
N VAL A 85 0.68 -3.35 12.65
CA VAL A 85 2.11 -3.67 12.46
C VAL A 85 2.91 -2.48 13.01
N LEU A 86 3.73 -2.73 14.03
CA LEU A 86 4.58 -1.73 14.66
C LEU A 86 6.05 -2.09 14.42
N HIS A 87 6.81 -1.13 13.90
CA HIS A 87 8.22 -1.36 13.50
C HIS A 87 8.40 -2.65 12.69
N GLY A 88 7.47 -2.87 11.75
CA GLY A 88 7.49 -4.02 10.85
C GLY A 88 7.06 -5.36 11.45
N ARG A 89 6.59 -5.39 12.69
CA ARG A 89 6.12 -6.61 13.38
C ARG A 89 4.64 -6.52 13.72
N PRO A 90 3.84 -7.56 13.43
CA PRO A 90 2.45 -7.58 13.83
C PRO A 90 2.33 -7.66 15.35
N ILE A 91 1.52 -6.78 15.95
CA ILE A 91 1.25 -6.74 17.40
C ILE A 91 -0.18 -7.12 17.75
N GLY A 92 -0.93 -7.62 16.78
CA GLY A 92 -2.31 -8.10 16.93
C GLY A 92 -3.32 -7.31 16.14
N ASN A 93 -4.56 -7.80 16.17
CA ASN A 93 -5.70 -7.15 15.54
C ASN A 93 -6.36 -6.19 16.53
N ARG A 94 -6.83 -5.04 16.05
CA ARG A 94 -7.55 -4.06 16.87
C ARG A 94 -8.80 -3.57 16.17
N ASP A 95 -9.85 -3.40 16.95
CA ASP A 95 -11.05 -2.70 16.50
C ASP A 95 -10.74 -1.21 16.30
N ALA A 96 -11.24 -0.62 15.22
CA ALA A 96 -10.99 0.78 14.88
C ALA A 96 -11.47 1.73 16.00
N TYR A 97 -12.56 1.39 16.68
CA TYR A 97 -13.12 2.19 17.77
C TYR A 97 -12.23 2.17 19.03
N ASP A 98 -11.69 0.99 19.37
CA ASP A 98 -10.82 0.85 20.55
C ASP A 98 -9.41 1.38 20.30
N TYR A 99 -8.97 1.36 19.06
CA TYR A 99 -7.67 1.91 18.64
C TYR A 99 -7.56 3.41 18.97
N TRP A 100 -8.65 4.17 18.80
CA TRP A 100 -8.71 5.61 18.97
C TRP A 100 -9.20 6.09 20.35
N ARG A 101 -9.68 5.19 21.22
CA ARG A 101 -10.12 5.59 22.56
C ARG A 101 -8.94 5.93 23.46
N PRO A 102 -8.92 7.15 24.05
CA PRO A 102 -8.06 7.40 25.18
C PRO A 102 -8.50 6.48 26.32
N THR A 103 -7.60 5.68 26.87
CA THR A 103 -7.96 4.89 28.05
C THR A 103 -8.27 5.84 29.21
N PRO A 104 -9.33 5.62 29.98
CA PRO A 104 -9.64 6.43 31.15
C PRO A 104 -8.45 6.47 32.10
N SER A 105 -8.07 7.68 32.54
CA SER A 105 -7.05 7.86 33.57
C SER A 105 -7.40 7.07 34.82
N PRO A 106 -6.42 6.55 35.57
CA PRO A 106 -6.67 5.79 36.81
C PRO A 106 -7.53 6.55 37.85
N SER A 107 -7.56 7.87 37.76
CA SER A 107 -8.40 8.73 38.62
C SER A 107 -9.89 8.69 38.32
N GLN A 108 -10.33 8.20 37.16
CA GLN A 108 -11.74 8.08 36.77
C GLN A 108 -12.39 6.75 37.16
N ARG A 109 -11.62 5.80 37.77
CA ARG A 109 -12.13 4.50 38.27
C ARG A 109 -12.71 4.55 39.69
N LYS A 110 -12.77 5.73 40.33
CA LYS A 110 -13.39 5.88 41.65
C LYS A 110 -14.65 6.75 41.54
N GLY A 111 -15.76 6.12 41.37
CA GLY A 111 -17.09 6.73 41.41
C GLY A 111 -18.11 5.77 40.87
N GLY A 112 -18.38 4.74 41.70
CA GLY A 112 -19.47 3.84 41.41
C GLY A 112 -20.82 4.51 41.70
N LEU A 113 -21.82 4.14 40.94
CA LEU A 113 -23.13 3.83 41.47
C LEU A 113 -23.89 3.01 40.42
N GLU A 114 -24.49 2.00 40.91
CA GLU A 114 -25.34 1.02 40.27
C GLU A 114 -26.41 1.66 39.38
N ASP A 115 -26.56 1.16 38.17
CA ASP A 115 -27.92 0.99 37.62
C ASP A 115 -27.93 -0.27 36.76
N SER A 116 -28.71 -1.19 37.28
CA SER A 116 -29.05 -2.49 36.77
C SER A 116 -29.90 -2.36 35.48
N PHE A 117 -29.42 -2.88 34.36
CA PHE A 117 -30.27 -3.50 33.36
C PHE A 117 -29.60 -4.76 32.82
N SER A 118 -30.12 -5.87 33.29
CA SER A 118 -29.84 -7.21 32.82
C SER A 118 -30.48 -7.45 31.46
N VAL A 119 -29.66 -7.67 30.42
CA VAL A 119 -30.04 -8.57 29.32
C VAL A 119 -28.87 -9.48 29.10
N GLY A 120 -29.04 -10.75 29.46
CA GLY A 120 -28.03 -11.77 29.27
C GLY A 120 -27.87 -12.14 27.81
N CYS A 121 -26.63 -12.25 27.38
CA CYS A 121 -26.23 -13.23 26.40
C CYS A 121 -24.78 -13.62 26.73
N SER A 122 -24.67 -14.81 27.27
CA SER A 122 -23.45 -15.51 27.58
C SER A 122 -22.80 -16.02 26.29
N THR A 123 -21.58 -15.56 25.98
CA THR A 123 -20.57 -16.41 25.36
C THR A 123 -19.19 -15.86 25.75
N GLU A 124 -18.63 -16.49 26.76
CA GLU A 124 -17.20 -16.35 27.07
C GLU A 124 -16.38 -16.97 25.93
N SER A 125 -15.76 -16.15 25.12
CA SER A 125 -14.68 -16.58 24.25
C SER A 125 -13.34 -16.33 24.97
N ASN A 126 -12.75 -17.40 25.46
CA ASN A 126 -11.39 -17.42 26.00
C ASN A 126 -10.38 -17.16 24.87
N PHE A 127 -10.08 -15.90 24.57
CA PHE A 127 -8.93 -15.54 23.77
C PHE A 127 -7.69 -15.49 24.65
N LYS A 128 -6.83 -16.48 24.53
CA LYS A 128 -5.46 -16.41 25.03
C LYS A 128 -4.71 -15.38 24.21
N THR A 129 -4.44 -14.24 24.82
CA THR A 129 -3.61 -13.15 24.29
C THR A 129 -2.20 -13.66 24.03
N PRO A 130 -1.59 -13.41 22.86
CA PRO A 130 -0.16 -13.59 22.68
C PRO A 130 0.61 -12.65 23.62
N LEU A 131 1.71 -13.16 24.15
CA LEU A 131 2.56 -12.51 25.14
C LEU A 131 2.98 -11.08 24.72
N PRO A 132 2.99 -10.11 25.65
CA PRO A 132 3.48 -8.77 25.36
C PRO A 132 5.00 -8.80 25.20
N LEU A 133 5.49 -8.29 24.09
CA LEU A 133 6.88 -7.90 23.92
C LEU A 133 7.12 -6.62 24.75
N GLY A 134 7.59 -6.79 25.95
CA GLY A 134 7.91 -5.70 26.85
C GLY A 134 7.72 -6.13 28.31
N GLY A 135 8.80 -6.22 29.07
CA GLY A 135 8.74 -6.50 30.50
C GLY A 135 7.90 -5.47 31.24
N ALA A 136 7.13 -5.96 32.20
CA ALA A 136 6.44 -5.22 33.26
C ALA A 136 5.50 -4.08 32.81
N GLY A 137 4.24 -4.40 32.44
CA GLY A 137 3.09 -3.53 32.73
C GLY A 137 2.99 -2.17 32.02
N GLY A 138 3.84 -1.83 31.07
CA GLY A 138 3.85 -0.58 30.34
C GLY A 138 2.89 -0.59 29.14
N ARG A 139 1.94 0.32 29.13
CA ARG A 139 1.03 0.56 28.01
C ARG A 139 1.83 1.07 26.81
N LEU A 140 1.63 0.49 25.63
CA LEU A 140 2.24 0.92 24.38
C LEU A 140 1.75 2.33 24.02
N ASP A 141 2.66 3.28 23.87
CA ASP A 141 2.39 4.65 23.44
C ASP A 141 2.84 4.83 21.99
N PHE A 142 1.89 4.69 21.05
CA PHE A 142 2.17 4.82 19.64
C PHE A 142 2.78 6.17 19.25
N ARG A 143 2.39 7.26 19.95
CA ARG A 143 2.97 8.58 19.69
C ARG A 143 4.47 8.60 19.99
N LYS A 144 4.86 8.02 21.12
CA LYS A 144 6.28 7.92 21.50
C LYS A 144 7.07 7.09 20.50
N GLU A 145 6.53 5.95 20.07
CA GLU A 145 7.18 5.07 19.09
C GLU A 145 7.38 5.79 17.74
N VAL A 146 6.35 6.49 17.27
CA VAL A 146 6.38 7.24 16.01
C VAL A 146 7.37 8.41 16.06
N CYS A 147 7.37 9.20 17.14
CA CYS A 147 8.32 10.30 17.33
C CYS A 147 9.77 9.78 17.40
N SER A 148 10.01 8.69 18.14
CA SER A 148 11.34 8.09 18.22
C SER A 148 11.84 7.60 16.87
N ALA A 149 10.97 6.99 16.04
CA ALA A 149 11.33 6.56 14.69
C ALA A 149 11.74 7.75 13.80
N PHE A 150 11.00 8.86 13.89
CA PHE A 150 11.35 10.09 13.17
C PHE A 150 12.72 10.63 13.63
N ASP A 151 12.94 10.73 14.94
CA ASP A 151 14.19 11.26 15.50
C ASP A 151 15.40 10.40 15.08
N HIS A 152 15.24 9.07 14.99
CA HIS A 152 16.27 8.17 14.48
C HIS A 152 16.58 8.43 13.00
N LEU A 153 15.58 8.71 12.16
CA LEU A 153 15.79 9.04 10.75
C LEU A 153 16.44 10.42 10.60
N ALA A 154 15.95 11.43 11.31
CA ALA A 154 16.45 12.79 11.26
C ALA A 154 17.92 12.90 11.69
N ALA A 155 18.38 12.00 12.56
CA ALA A 155 19.80 11.91 12.93
C ALA A 155 20.71 11.39 11.80
N LYS A 156 20.16 10.75 10.75
CA LYS A 156 20.93 10.09 9.68
C LYS A 156 20.74 10.72 8.32
N TYR A 157 19.56 11.30 8.08
CA TYR A 157 19.12 11.75 6.76
C TYR A 157 18.66 13.22 6.80
N ASN A 158 18.95 13.96 5.73
CA ASN A 158 18.54 15.34 5.57
C ASN A 158 18.36 15.65 4.07
N PRO A 159 17.19 16.17 3.65
CA PRO A 159 15.97 16.39 4.43
C PRO A 159 15.12 15.13 4.65
N ILE A 160 14.22 15.15 5.66
CA ILE A 160 13.17 14.15 5.79
C ILE A 160 11.93 14.62 5.01
N VAL A 161 11.53 13.83 4.01
CA VAL A 161 10.31 14.07 3.23
C VAL A 161 9.14 13.38 3.91
N MET A 162 8.35 14.17 4.65
CA MET A 162 7.24 13.66 5.43
C MET A 162 5.94 13.66 4.61
N GLU A 163 5.13 12.61 4.79
CA GLU A 163 3.81 12.46 4.17
C GLU A 163 2.72 12.36 5.23
N GLY A 164 1.67 13.19 5.10
CA GLY A 164 0.44 13.09 5.89
C GLY A 164 -0.50 11.99 5.38
N ALA A 165 -1.53 11.68 6.16
CA ALA A 165 -2.59 10.74 5.79
C ALA A 165 -3.94 11.44 5.68
N GLY A 166 -4.75 11.02 4.69
CA GLY A 166 -6.09 11.57 4.47
C GLY A 166 -6.09 13.09 4.28
N SER A 167 -7.03 13.75 4.95
CA SER A 167 -7.22 15.20 4.95
C SER A 167 -6.91 15.80 6.32
N ILE A 168 -6.21 16.96 6.32
CA ILE A 168 -6.08 17.78 7.55
C ILE A 168 -7.39 18.44 7.97
N SER A 169 -8.42 18.38 7.10
CA SER A 169 -9.74 18.97 7.37
C SER A 169 -10.62 18.12 8.27
N GLU A 170 -10.23 16.88 8.56
CA GLU A 170 -10.97 15.96 9.44
C GLU A 170 -10.75 16.30 10.91
N ILE A 171 -11.29 17.47 11.32
CA ILE A 171 -11.08 18.05 12.66
C ILE A 171 -11.62 17.18 13.80
N ASN A 172 -12.59 16.31 13.52
CA ASN A 172 -13.11 15.29 14.46
C ASN A 172 -12.04 14.26 14.86
N LEU A 173 -11.06 13.98 13.98
CA LEU A 173 -9.96 13.04 14.22
C LEU A 173 -8.72 13.71 14.82
N LYS A 174 -8.70 15.04 14.95
CA LYS A 174 -7.51 15.81 15.35
C LYS A 174 -6.87 15.38 16.68
N ARG A 175 -7.69 14.90 17.64
CA ARG A 175 -7.18 14.45 18.95
C ARG A 175 -6.38 13.16 18.89
N THR A 176 -6.67 12.34 17.91
CA THR A 176 -6.07 11.02 17.70
C THR A 176 -5.07 11.00 16.55
N ASP A 177 -4.95 12.12 15.82
CA ASP A 177 -4.02 12.25 14.71
C ASP A 177 -2.56 12.10 15.20
N LEU A 178 -1.86 11.14 14.61
CA LEU A 178 -0.44 10.87 14.82
C LEU A 178 0.41 11.25 13.59
N VAL A 179 -0.22 11.64 12.49
CA VAL A 179 0.42 11.67 11.16
C VAL A 179 0.60 13.07 10.63
N ASN A 180 -0.44 13.92 10.74
CA ASN A 180 -0.46 15.22 10.08
C ASN A 180 0.21 16.33 10.93
N LEU A 181 -0.53 17.37 11.28
CA LEU A 181 0.01 18.54 11.96
C LEU A 181 0.68 18.29 13.32
N PRO A 182 0.22 17.31 14.15
CA PRO A 182 0.96 16.96 15.36
C PRO A 182 2.37 16.44 15.10
N MET A 183 2.54 15.67 14.00
CA MET A 183 3.87 15.18 13.61
C MET A 183 4.71 16.28 12.98
N ALA A 184 4.08 17.18 12.20
CA ALA A 184 4.75 18.37 11.66
C ALA A 184 5.32 19.26 12.78
N ARG A 185 4.56 19.44 13.88
CA ARG A 185 5.05 20.19 15.07
C ARG A 185 6.23 19.50 15.75
N HIS A 186 6.17 18.17 15.92
CA HIS A 186 7.27 17.42 16.52
C HIS A 186 8.56 17.57 15.70
N ALA A 187 8.42 17.53 14.38
CA ALA A 187 9.54 17.60 13.44
C ALA A 187 10.04 19.04 13.17
N GLY A 188 9.34 20.08 13.64
CA GLY A 188 9.60 21.46 13.20
C GLY A 188 9.38 21.65 11.69
N ALA A 189 8.52 20.87 11.05
CA ALA A 189 8.46 20.78 9.61
C ALA A 189 7.59 21.88 8.98
N SER A 190 8.09 22.50 7.91
CA SER A 190 7.31 23.30 6.97
C SER A 190 6.29 22.43 6.25
N VAL A 191 5.00 22.80 6.31
CA VAL A 191 3.90 22.03 5.70
C VAL A 191 3.53 22.61 4.34
N ILE A 192 3.47 21.75 3.33
CA ILE A 192 2.96 22.06 1.99
C ILE A 192 1.62 21.33 1.82
N LEU A 193 0.56 22.11 1.62
CA LEU A 193 -0.78 21.57 1.40
C LEU A 193 -0.98 21.19 -0.06
N VAL A 194 -1.36 19.93 -0.32
CA VAL A 194 -1.62 19.41 -1.65
C VAL A 194 -3.14 19.35 -1.90
N GLY A 195 -3.60 20.03 -2.95
CA GLY A 195 -4.99 20.03 -3.41
C GLY A 195 -5.14 19.34 -4.77
N ASP A 196 -6.19 18.52 -4.93
CA ASP A 196 -6.54 17.87 -6.19
C ASP A 196 -7.55 18.75 -6.96
N ILE A 197 -7.19 19.18 -8.19
CA ILE A 197 -8.08 19.98 -9.02
C ILE A 197 -8.95 19.14 -9.97
N ASP A 198 -8.57 17.90 -10.24
CA ASP A 198 -9.25 17.03 -11.21
C ASP A 198 -10.69 16.70 -10.79
N ARG A 199 -10.94 16.61 -9.49
CA ARG A 199 -12.27 16.33 -8.92
C ARG A 199 -13.16 17.56 -8.78
N GLY A 200 -12.64 18.77 -9.05
CA GLY A 200 -13.34 20.04 -8.86
C GLY A 200 -13.35 20.51 -7.40
N GLY A 201 -13.76 21.75 -7.17
CA GLY A 201 -13.91 22.33 -5.84
C GLY A 201 -12.59 22.64 -5.11
N VAL A 202 -11.47 22.76 -5.83
CA VAL A 202 -10.14 22.96 -5.23
C VAL A 202 -10.04 24.22 -4.35
N PHE A 203 -10.72 25.31 -4.71
CA PHE A 203 -10.76 26.54 -3.88
C PHE A 203 -11.36 26.27 -2.50
N ALA A 204 -12.52 25.60 -2.47
CA ALA A 204 -13.19 25.30 -1.21
C ALA A 204 -12.37 24.31 -0.36
N SER A 205 -11.79 23.29 -0.98
CA SER A 205 -11.02 22.28 -0.26
C SER A 205 -9.71 22.84 0.31
N VAL A 206 -8.98 23.66 -0.45
CA VAL A 206 -7.75 24.32 0.02
C VAL A 206 -8.06 25.36 1.11
N TYR A 207 -8.98 26.29 0.84
CA TYR A 207 -9.37 27.32 1.81
C TYR A 207 -9.92 26.71 3.10
N GLY A 208 -10.85 25.76 2.96
CA GLY A 208 -11.44 25.07 4.11
C GLY A 208 -10.39 24.31 4.93
N SER A 209 -9.47 23.60 4.27
CA SER A 209 -8.40 22.86 4.95
C SER A 209 -7.51 23.77 5.80
N ILE A 210 -7.22 24.98 5.33
CA ILE A 210 -6.41 25.96 6.05
C ILE A 210 -7.23 26.62 7.17
N MET A 211 -8.43 27.09 6.87
CA MET A 211 -9.23 27.90 7.82
C MET A 211 -9.79 27.09 8.99
N LEU A 212 -10.00 25.80 8.82
CA LEU A 212 -10.41 24.89 9.90
C LEU A 212 -9.30 24.61 10.92
N GLN A 213 -8.04 24.96 10.61
CA GLN A 213 -6.94 24.76 11.55
C GLN A 213 -6.88 25.87 12.60
N SER A 214 -6.28 25.56 13.76
CA SER A 214 -5.91 26.56 14.75
C SER A 214 -4.89 27.53 14.15
N GLU A 215 -4.78 28.72 14.74
CA GLU A 215 -3.79 29.71 14.27
C GLU A 215 -2.36 29.18 14.35
N GLU A 216 -2.04 28.41 15.39
CA GLU A 216 -0.75 27.73 15.55
C GLU A 216 -0.48 26.75 14.41
N ASP A 217 -1.45 25.90 14.08
CA ASP A 217 -1.32 24.92 12.99
C ASP A 217 -1.26 25.59 11.60
N ARG A 218 -2.02 26.69 11.40
CA ARG A 218 -1.96 27.46 10.14
C ARG A 218 -0.57 28.02 9.86
N ARG A 219 0.16 28.43 10.90
CA ARG A 219 1.53 28.96 10.76
C ARG A 219 2.52 27.93 10.21
N LEU A 220 2.23 26.64 10.37
CA LEU A 220 3.06 25.56 9.79
C LEU A 220 2.87 25.44 8.28
N ILE A 221 1.70 25.88 7.74
CA ILE A 221 1.41 25.75 6.32
C ILE A 221 2.11 26.88 5.56
N LYS A 222 3.18 26.52 4.85
CA LYS A 222 4.08 27.47 4.17
C LYS A 222 3.88 27.53 2.66
N GLY A 223 3.13 26.57 2.09
CA GLY A 223 2.92 26.53 0.65
C GLY A 223 1.75 25.64 0.25
N ILE A 224 1.27 25.84 -0.95
CA ILE A 224 0.20 25.06 -1.59
C ILE A 224 0.75 24.49 -2.90
N ILE A 225 0.46 23.21 -3.18
CA ILE A 225 0.64 22.60 -4.49
C ILE A 225 -0.73 22.17 -5.00
N ILE A 226 -1.11 22.64 -6.18
CA ILE A 226 -2.29 22.18 -6.89
C ILE A 226 -1.87 21.05 -7.82
N ASN A 227 -2.41 19.87 -7.61
CA ASN A 227 -2.01 18.65 -8.33
C ASN A 227 -3.11 18.17 -9.29
N LYS A 228 -2.70 17.31 -10.23
CA LYS A 228 -3.58 16.67 -11.23
C LYS A 228 -4.28 17.67 -12.15
N PHE A 229 -3.63 18.76 -12.48
CA PHE A 229 -4.18 19.74 -13.41
C PHE A 229 -4.30 19.16 -14.82
N ARG A 230 -5.44 19.41 -15.48
CA ARG A 230 -5.67 19.03 -16.88
C ARG A 230 -5.93 20.26 -17.72
N GLY A 231 -5.30 20.35 -18.87
CA GLY A 231 -5.45 21.44 -19.82
C GLY A 231 -4.29 22.42 -19.83
N ASP A 232 -4.52 23.63 -20.32
CA ASP A 232 -3.52 24.70 -20.42
C ASP A 232 -3.33 25.38 -19.07
N LEU A 233 -2.13 25.29 -18.53
CA LEU A 233 -1.77 25.87 -17.21
C LEU A 233 -2.07 27.37 -17.12
N ARG A 234 -1.95 28.12 -18.24
CA ARG A 234 -2.23 29.55 -18.30
C ARG A 234 -3.66 29.92 -17.88
N LEU A 235 -4.60 28.98 -18.07
CA LEU A 235 -5.99 29.17 -17.65
C LEU A 235 -6.17 29.21 -16.12
N PHE A 236 -5.17 28.79 -15.37
CA PHE A 236 -5.21 28.78 -13.91
C PHE A 236 -4.35 29.86 -13.26
N ASP A 237 -3.70 30.75 -14.02
CA ASP A 237 -2.86 31.83 -13.47
C ASP A 237 -3.64 32.78 -12.56
N GLU A 238 -4.87 33.16 -12.94
CA GLU A 238 -5.76 33.96 -12.10
C GLU A 238 -6.21 33.16 -10.88
N GLY A 239 -6.57 31.89 -11.06
CA GLY A 239 -6.95 31.00 -9.96
C GLY A 239 -5.85 30.82 -8.92
N ARG A 240 -4.60 30.76 -9.36
CA ARG A 240 -3.43 30.73 -8.47
C ARG A 240 -3.39 31.98 -7.58
N ARG A 241 -3.50 33.18 -8.17
CA ARG A 241 -3.48 34.45 -7.40
C ARG A 241 -4.65 34.54 -6.43
N MET A 242 -5.85 34.15 -6.88
CA MET A 242 -7.03 34.12 -6.02
C MET A 242 -6.85 33.19 -4.81
N LEU A 243 -6.22 32.01 -4.97
CA LEU A 243 -5.92 31.14 -3.83
C LEU A 243 -4.91 31.76 -2.87
N GLU A 244 -3.86 32.39 -3.39
CA GLU A 244 -2.86 33.11 -2.60
C GLU A 244 -3.51 34.24 -1.78
N ASP A 245 -4.35 35.04 -2.40
CA ASP A 245 -5.07 36.14 -1.75
C ASP A 245 -6.06 35.65 -0.68
N LEU A 246 -6.80 34.58 -0.98
CA LEU A 246 -7.77 34.00 -0.04
C LEU A 246 -7.13 33.33 1.16
N CYS A 247 -6.03 32.63 0.94
CA CYS A 247 -5.40 31.78 1.96
C CYS A 247 -4.27 32.46 2.72
N GLY A 248 -3.69 33.53 2.16
CA GLY A 248 -2.48 34.16 2.70
C GLY A 248 -1.25 33.23 2.63
N VAL A 249 -1.28 32.20 1.79
CA VAL A 249 -0.24 31.18 1.63
C VAL A 249 0.12 31.05 0.15
N PRO A 250 1.41 31.04 -0.21
CA PRO A 250 1.82 30.98 -1.61
C PRO A 250 1.49 29.65 -2.26
N VAL A 251 1.11 29.69 -3.55
CA VAL A 251 1.01 28.50 -4.41
C VAL A 251 2.37 28.22 -5.03
N LEU A 252 3.05 27.19 -4.51
CA LEU A 252 4.40 26.79 -4.95
C LEU A 252 4.39 26.16 -6.34
N GLY A 253 3.27 25.61 -6.78
CA GLY A 253 3.19 25.02 -8.09
C GLY A 253 1.82 24.51 -8.45
N VAL A 254 1.63 24.34 -9.77
CA VAL A 254 0.47 23.66 -10.37
C VAL A 254 1.01 22.53 -11.21
N VAL A 255 0.84 21.29 -10.73
CA VAL A 255 1.42 20.09 -11.32
C VAL A 255 0.41 19.45 -12.26
N PRO A 256 0.72 19.33 -13.56
CA PRO A 256 -0.16 18.68 -14.51
C PRO A 256 -0.32 17.19 -14.21
N TYR A 257 -1.48 16.66 -14.59
CA TYR A 257 -1.71 15.22 -14.59
C TYR A 257 -0.77 14.55 -15.60
N PHE A 258 -0.02 13.55 -15.17
CA PHE A 258 0.83 12.75 -16.04
C PHE A 258 0.21 11.39 -16.32
N ARG A 259 0.43 10.87 -17.54
CA ARG A 259 -0.09 9.57 -17.99
C ARG A 259 1.03 8.57 -18.28
N ASP A 260 2.22 9.08 -18.58
CA ASP A 260 3.36 8.31 -19.10
C ASP A 260 4.45 8.09 -18.04
N ILE A 261 4.15 8.36 -16.77
CA ILE A 261 5.03 8.10 -15.63
C ILE A 261 4.33 7.07 -14.76
N HIS A 262 4.99 5.94 -14.55
CA HIS A 262 4.42 4.81 -13.83
C HIS A 262 5.12 4.68 -12.48
N ILE A 263 4.43 5.08 -11.43
CA ILE A 263 4.83 4.87 -10.03
C ILE A 263 3.87 3.84 -9.44
N GLU A 264 4.40 2.91 -8.67
CA GLU A 264 3.59 1.89 -8.03
C GLU A 264 2.57 2.54 -7.08
N GLU A 265 1.31 2.17 -7.28
CA GLU A 265 0.18 2.70 -6.51
C GLU A 265 -0.01 1.93 -5.21
N GLU A 266 -0.50 2.61 -4.17
CA GLU A 266 -0.77 2.02 -2.87
C GLU A 266 -2.21 1.52 -2.74
N ASP A 267 -3.17 2.23 -3.37
CA ASP A 267 -4.60 1.99 -3.22
C ASP A 267 -5.18 1.14 -4.35
N SER A 268 -5.96 0.11 -3.97
CA SER A 268 -6.67 -0.77 -4.90
C SER A 268 -7.88 -0.14 -5.58
N VAL A 269 -8.32 1.05 -5.16
CA VAL A 269 -9.47 1.77 -5.76
C VAL A 269 -9.28 2.03 -7.26
N SER A 270 -8.04 2.21 -7.71
CA SER A 270 -7.70 2.37 -9.13
C SER A 270 -8.00 1.11 -9.97
N LEU A 271 -8.02 -0.07 -9.36
CA LEU A 271 -8.23 -1.34 -10.05
C LEU A 271 -9.67 -1.50 -10.57
N GLU A 272 -10.65 -0.94 -9.87
CA GLU A 272 -12.06 -1.00 -10.28
C GLU A 272 -12.34 -0.17 -11.54
N GLN A 273 -11.50 0.83 -11.82
CA GLN A 273 -11.66 1.74 -12.95
C GLN A 273 -10.95 1.26 -14.23
N LYS A 274 -10.11 0.22 -14.16
CA LYS A 274 -9.42 -0.32 -15.33
C LYS A 274 -10.42 -1.02 -16.25
N GLN A 275 -10.60 -0.47 -17.45
CA GLN A 275 -11.58 -0.96 -18.45
C GLN A 275 -11.26 -2.41 -18.85
N ARG A 276 -12.29 -3.23 -18.81
CA ARG A 276 -12.26 -4.65 -19.15
C ARG A 276 -12.56 -4.81 -20.64
N GLN A 277 -11.55 -4.81 -21.47
CA GLN A 277 -11.73 -5.10 -22.88
C GLN A 277 -10.84 -6.27 -23.27
N TRP A 278 -11.44 -7.28 -23.85
CA TRP A 278 -10.73 -8.37 -24.51
C TRP A 278 -9.87 -7.82 -25.65
N ALA A 279 -8.63 -8.28 -25.77
CA ALA A 279 -7.73 -7.86 -26.82
C ALA A 279 -7.33 -9.05 -27.69
N GLU A 280 -7.70 -9.00 -28.98
CA GLU A 280 -7.23 -9.98 -29.96
C GLU A 280 -5.74 -9.81 -30.24
N GLY A 281 -5.02 -10.91 -30.46
CA GLY A 281 -3.58 -10.91 -30.74
C GLY A 281 -2.70 -10.65 -29.53
N LYS A 282 -3.28 -10.55 -28.32
CA LYS A 282 -2.56 -10.49 -27.05
C LYS A 282 -2.88 -11.69 -26.17
N VAL A 283 -1.98 -11.97 -25.22
CA VAL A 283 -2.26 -12.92 -24.14
C VAL A 283 -3.15 -12.24 -23.11
N ASN A 284 -4.37 -12.74 -22.96
CA ASN A 284 -5.36 -12.18 -22.04
C ASN A 284 -5.18 -12.78 -20.66
N VAL A 285 -4.78 -11.92 -19.70
CA VAL A 285 -4.48 -12.33 -18.32
C VAL A 285 -5.55 -11.76 -17.39
N ALA A 286 -6.32 -12.65 -16.76
CA ALA A 286 -7.34 -12.27 -15.79
C ALA A 286 -6.77 -12.37 -14.37
N VAL A 287 -6.62 -11.26 -13.69
CA VAL A 287 -6.39 -11.23 -12.24
C VAL A 287 -7.74 -11.25 -11.55
N VAL A 288 -7.96 -12.25 -10.72
CA VAL A 288 -9.23 -12.40 -9.99
C VAL A 288 -9.35 -11.29 -8.97
N LEU A 289 -10.39 -10.46 -9.11
CA LEU A 289 -10.63 -9.32 -8.22
C LEU A 289 -11.20 -9.82 -6.88
N LEU A 290 -10.32 -10.01 -5.90
CA LEU A 290 -10.70 -10.38 -4.53
C LEU A 290 -11.08 -9.14 -3.72
N ARG A 291 -11.98 -9.31 -2.73
CA ARG A 291 -12.42 -8.22 -1.87
C ARG A 291 -11.26 -7.63 -1.04
N HIS A 292 -10.36 -8.51 -0.55
CA HIS A 292 -9.24 -8.13 0.29
C HIS A 292 -7.89 -8.28 -0.45
N ILE A 293 -7.89 -8.01 -1.77
CA ILE A 293 -6.68 -8.09 -2.61
C ILE A 293 -5.53 -7.31 -1.97
N SER A 294 -4.36 -7.90 -1.92
CA SER A 294 -3.14 -7.29 -1.40
C SER A 294 -1.97 -7.47 -2.35
N ASN A 295 -1.00 -6.56 -2.29
CA ASN A 295 0.21 -6.58 -3.12
C ASN A 295 -0.08 -6.69 -4.63
N PHE A 296 -1.11 -5.99 -5.12
CA PHE A 296 -1.48 -5.99 -6.53
C PHE A 296 -0.38 -5.38 -7.43
N THR A 297 0.62 -4.73 -6.86
CA THR A 297 1.83 -4.30 -7.57
C THR A 297 2.63 -5.45 -8.18
N ASP A 298 2.42 -6.70 -7.74
CA ASP A 298 3.00 -7.91 -8.34
C ASP A 298 2.70 -8.05 -9.83
N PHE A 299 1.66 -7.39 -10.35
CA PHE A 299 1.21 -7.52 -11.74
C PHE A 299 1.67 -6.37 -12.64
N ASN A 300 2.32 -5.35 -12.09
CA ASN A 300 2.70 -4.14 -12.82
C ASN A 300 3.64 -4.42 -13.99
N THR A 301 4.57 -5.35 -13.85
CA THR A 301 5.51 -5.72 -14.91
C THR A 301 4.78 -6.45 -16.04
N LEU A 302 3.89 -7.37 -15.69
CA LEU A 302 3.10 -8.13 -16.67
C LEU A 302 2.08 -7.21 -17.38
N GLU A 303 1.46 -6.25 -16.69
CA GLU A 303 0.52 -5.28 -17.27
C GLU A 303 1.17 -4.39 -18.34
N ARG A 304 2.47 -4.14 -18.23
CA ARG A 304 3.23 -3.33 -19.19
C ARG A 304 3.79 -4.11 -20.37
N ASP A 305 3.79 -5.42 -20.31
CA ASP A 305 4.25 -6.22 -21.44
C ASP A 305 3.31 -6.02 -22.64
N PRO A 306 3.82 -5.56 -23.80
CA PRO A 306 2.98 -5.26 -24.97
C PRO A 306 2.29 -6.49 -25.53
N ARG A 307 2.77 -7.68 -25.22
CA ARG A 307 2.18 -8.99 -25.59
C ARG A 307 0.96 -9.32 -24.74
N VAL A 308 0.78 -8.64 -23.59
CA VAL A 308 -0.22 -8.94 -22.57
C VAL A 308 -1.36 -7.95 -22.60
N ASN A 309 -2.55 -8.44 -22.34
CA ASN A 309 -3.72 -7.66 -21.96
C ASN A 309 -4.16 -8.11 -20.58
N LEU A 310 -3.75 -7.38 -19.55
CA LEU A 310 -4.07 -7.69 -18.17
C LEU A 310 -5.30 -6.90 -17.71
N PHE A 311 -6.23 -7.57 -17.08
CA PHE A 311 -7.44 -6.96 -16.50
C PHE A 311 -7.85 -7.64 -15.21
N TYR A 312 -8.54 -6.89 -14.35
CA TYR A 312 -9.05 -7.38 -13.08
C TYR A 312 -10.54 -7.70 -13.22
N THR A 313 -10.95 -8.89 -12.77
CA THR A 313 -12.33 -9.35 -12.94
C THR A 313 -12.78 -10.34 -11.88
N ASN A 314 -14.08 -10.31 -11.56
CA ASN A 314 -14.83 -11.33 -10.85
C ASN A 314 -15.95 -11.93 -11.72
N ASN A 315 -15.91 -11.65 -13.02
CA ASN A 315 -16.86 -12.21 -14.00
C ASN A 315 -16.41 -13.61 -14.44
N THR A 316 -17.27 -14.59 -14.23
CA THR A 316 -16.98 -15.99 -14.55
C THR A 316 -16.72 -16.27 -16.03
N THR A 317 -17.33 -15.49 -16.93
CA THR A 317 -17.10 -15.61 -18.37
C THR A 317 -15.70 -15.14 -18.74
N ASP A 318 -15.27 -13.99 -18.21
CA ASP A 318 -13.92 -13.46 -18.44
C ASP A 318 -12.86 -14.42 -17.92
N ILE A 319 -13.06 -14.94 -16.68
CA ILE A 319 -12.16 -15.94 -16.08
C ILE A 319 -12.05 -17.18 -16.95
N SER A 320 -13.19 -17.72 -17.43
CA SER A 320 -13.19 -18.95 -18.23
C SER A 320 -12.53 -18.81 -19.60
N ARG A 321 -12.39 -17.57 -20.12
CA ARG A 321 -11.82 -17.30 -21.45
C ARG A 321 -10.36 -16.86 -21.40
N ALA A 322 -9.87 -16.42 -20.25
CA ALA A 322 -8.51 -15.89 -20.11
C ALA A 322 -7.45 -16.97 -20.41
N ASP A 323 -6.38 -16.61 -21.10
CA ASP A 323 -5.25 -17.51 -21.38
C ASP A 323 -4.46 -17.84 -20.10
N ILE A 324 -4.41 -16.87 -19.18
CA ILE A 324 -3.79 -17.01 -17.86
C ILE A 324 -4.74 -16.43 -16.82
N ILE A 325 -4.94 -17.15 -15.73
CA ILE A 325 -5.75 -16.74 -14.59
C ILE A 325 -4.83 -16.58 -13.38
N ILE A 326 -4.85 -15.41 -12.73
CA ILE A 326 -4.04 -15.15 -11.54
C ILE A 326 -4.95 -15.02 -10.33
N LEU A 327 -4.73 -15.85 -9.32
CA LEU A 327 -5.23 -15.66 -7.97
C LEU A 327 -4.20 -14.84 -7.18
N PRO A 328 -4.51 -13.58 -6.84
CA PRO A 328 -3.57 -12.69 -6.19
C PRO A 328 -3.41 -12.97 -4.70
N GLY A 329 -2.49 -12.25 -4.07
CA GLY A 329 -2.41 -12.15 -2.62
C GLY A 329 -3.68 -11.54 -2.02
N THR A 330 -4.03 -12.00 -0.83
CA THR A 330 -5.15 -11.45 -0.06
C THR A 330 -4.85 -11.40 1.42
N LYS A 331 -5.52 -10.50 2.15
CA LYS A 331 -5.41 -10.38 3.61
C LYS A 331 -6.43 -11.26 4.35
N ALA A 332 -7.40 -11.83 3.65
CA ALA A 332 -8.45 -12.68 4.22
C ALA A 332 -8.69 -13.91 3.34
N THR A 333 -7.75 -14.87 3.39
CA THR A 333 -7.68 -16.01 2.47
C THR A 333 -8.93 -16.88 2.50
N LEU A 334 -9.43 -17.22 3.71
CA LEU A 334 -10.61 -18.08 3.83
C LEU A 334 -11.89 -17.36 3.42
N ASP A 335 -12.07 -16.08 3.79
CA ASP A 335 -13.26 -15.31 3.44
C ASP A 335 -13.34 -15.09 1.92
N ASP A 336 -12.22 -14.72 1.29
CA ASP A 336 -12.16 -14.54 -0.16
C ASP A 336 -12.33 -15.88 -0.91
N LEU A 337 -11.79 -16.99 -0.39
CA LEU A 337 -12.04 -18.33 -0.97
C LEU A 337 -13.52 -18.73 -0.87
N LEU A 338 -14.18 -18.41 0.24
CA LEU A 338 -15.60 -18.65 0.41
C LEU A 338 -16.43 -17.82 -0.57
N GLU A 339 -16.04 -16.55 -0.79
CA GLU A 339 -16.67 -15.67 -1.77
C GLU A 339 -16.51 -16.19 -3.19
N LEU A 340 -15.30 -16.64 -3.58
CA LEU A 340 -15.04 -17.27 -4.90
C LEU A 340 -15.92 -18.48 -5.16
N ARG A 341 -16.25 -19.24 -4.10
CA ARG A 341 -17.15 -20.38 -4.23
C ARG A 341 -18.61 -19.95 -4.39
N ARG A 342 -19.03 -18.90 -3.69
CA ARG A 342 -20.41 -18.36 -3.72
C ARG A 342 -20.75 -17.69 -5.04
N ASN A 343 -19.82 -16.92 -5.60
CA ASN A 343 -20.02 -16.17 -6.85
C ASN A 343 -19.73 -16.96 -8.12
N GLY A 344 -19.28 -18.23 -8.00
CA GLY A 344 -19.02 -19.13 -9.12
C GLY A 344 -17.63 -18.98 -9.75
N CYS A 345 -16.79 -18.04 -9.30
CA CYS A 345 -15.43 -17.88 -9.83
C CYS A 345 -14.57 -19.11 -9.61
N ALA A 346 -14.71 -19.78 -8.46
CA ALA A 346 -13.99 -21.04 -8.19
C ALA A 346 -14.26 -22.11 -9.28
N GLN A 347 -15.52 -22.29 -9.68
CA GLN A 347 -15.89 -23.22 -10.74
C GLN A 347 -15.36 -22.79 -12.10
N ALA A 348 -15.38 -21.48 -12.40
CA ALA A 348 -14.83 -20.93 -13.64
C ALA A 348 -13.32 -21.19 -13.75
N ILE A 349 -12.56 -20.98 -12.66
CA ILE A 349 -11.12 -21.26 -12.58
C ILE A 349 -10.85 -22.77 -12.80
N LEU A 350 -11.57 -23.64 -12.09
CA LEU A 350 -11.41 -25.09 -12.22
C LEU A 350 -11.79 -25.60 -13.61
N LYS A 351 -12.77 -25.00 -14.27
CA LYS A 351 -13.14 -25.31 -15.65
C LYS A 351 -12.02 -24.90 -16.60
N ALA A 352 -11.55 -23.64 -16.53
CA ALA A 352 -10.49 -23.14 -17.38
C ALA A 352 -9.20 -23.97 -17.24
N HIS A 353 -8.81 -24.34 -16.01
CA HIS A 353 -7.66 -25.20 -15.75
C HIS A 353 -7.80 -26.55 -16.46
N ARG A 354 -8.97 -27.20 -16.38
CA ARG A 354 -9.23 -28.48 -17.09
C ARG A 354 -9.20 -28.35 -18.61
N GLU A 355 -9.48 -27.17 -19.14
CA GLU A 355 -9.39 -26.80 -20.55
C GLU A 355 -7.96 -26.46 -21.00
N GLY A 356 -6.97 -26.50 -20.07
CA GLY A 356 -5.54 -26.29 -20.34
C GLY A 356 -5.08 -24.86 -20.17
N HIS A 357 -5.91 -23.98 -19.59
CA HIS A 357 -5.51 -22.60 -19.27
C HIS A 357 -4.58 -22.57 -18.05
N THR A 358 -3.62 -21.65 -18.07
CA THR A 358 -2.66 -21.54 -16.98
C THR A 358 -3.27 -20.82 -15.78
N VAL A 359 -3.08 -21.41 -14.58
CA VAL A 359 -3.50 -20.80 -13.31
C VAL A 359 -2.27 -20.49 -12.46
N VAL A 360 -2.16 -19.25 -11.99
CA VAL A 360 -1.07 -18.78 -11.12
C VAL A 360 -1.64 -18.35 -9.80
N GLY A 361 -1.08 -18.81 -8.68
CA GLY A 361 -1.45 -18.34 -7.33
C GLY A 361 -0.28 -17.70 -6.63
N ILE A 362 -0.48 -16.49 -6.09
CA ILE A 362 0.53 -15.76 -5.33
C ILE A 362 0.04 -15.56 -3.88
N CYS A 363 0.86 -15.92 -2.90
CA CYS A 363 0.61 -15.74 -1.47
C CYS A 363 -0.74 -16.36 -1.05
N GLY A 364 -1.76 -15.59 -0.69
CA GLY A 364 -3.10 -16.10 -0.40
C GLY A 364 -3.72 -16.88 -1.57
N GLY A 365 -3.51 -16.40 -2.79
CA GLY A 365 -3.93 -17.14 -4.00
C GLY A 365 -3.25 -18.51 -4.12
N TYR A 366 -1.98 -18.62 -3.78
CA TYR A 366 -1.29 -19.93 -3.72
C TYR A 366 -1.91 -20.86 -2.67
N GLN A 367 -2.23 -20.34 -1.49
CA GLN A 367 -2.92 -21.10 -0.44
C GLN A 367 -4.26 -21.63 -0.94
N MET A 368 -5.02 -20.82 -1.68
CA MET A 368 -6.31 -21.21 -2.27
C MET A 368 -6.18 -22.32 -3.30
N LEU A 369 -5.05 -22.43 -4.02
CA LEU A 369 -4.80 -23.51 -4.99
C LEU A 369 -4.61 -24.89 -4.33
N GLY A 370 -4.33 -24.94 -3.04
CA GLY A 370 -4.07 -26.16 -2.27
C GLY A 370 -5.30 -27.04 -2.07
N GLN A 371 -5.11 -28.12 -1.31
CA GLN A 371 -6.15 -29.06 -0.92
C GLN A 371 -7.02 -28.52 0.21
N THR A 372 -6.40 -27.90 1.22
CA THR A 372 -7.09 -27.30 2.38
C THR A 372 -6.39 -26.04 2.85
N VAL A 373 -7.19 -25.10 3.35
CA VAL A 373 -6.72 -23.94 4.12
C VAL A 373 -7.38 -24.00 5.49
N ASN A 374 -6.58 -24.05 6.55
CA ASN A 374 -7.03 -24.18 7.93
C ASN A 374 -6.61 -22.93 8.75
N ASP A 375 -7.52 -22.40 9.55
CA ASP A 375 -7.30 -21.32 10.49
C ASP A 375 -7.89 -21.70 11.86
N PRO A 376 -7.25 -22.66 12.57
CA PRO A 376 -7.79 -23.17 13.83
C PRO A 376 -7.84 -22.11 14.95
N ASP A 377 -6.97 -21.10 14.86
CA ASP A 377 -6.81 -20.05 15.86
C ASP A 377 -7.54 -18.74 15.50
N GLY A 378 -8.24 -18.69 14.35
CA GLY A 378 -8.99 -17.51 13.90
C GLY A 378 -8.08 -16.29 13.61
N ILE A 379 -6.93 -16.51 12.98
CA ILE A 379 -5.93 -15.48 12.67
C ILE A 379 -6.46 -14.48 11.65
N GLU A 380 -7.17 -14.96 10.62
CA GLU A 380 -7.69 -14.11 9.53
C GLU A 380 -9.21 -13.87 9.60
N GLY A 381 -9.94 -14.65 10.43
CA GLY A 381 -11.41 -14.49 10.49
C GLY A 381 -12.11 -15.53 11.33
N THR A 382 -13.37 -15.79 11.01
CA THR A 382 -14.23 -16.73 11.76
C THR A 382 -14.33 -18.12 11.12
N VAL A 383 -13.86 -18.27 9.89
CA VAL A 383 -13.89 -19.55 9.16
C VAL A 383 -12.67 -20.36 9.53
N SER A 384 -12.86 -21.47 10.21
CA SER A 384 -11.75 -22.29 10.74
C SER A 384 -11.09 -23.21 9.71
N SER A 385 -11.80 -23.59 8.65
CA SER A 385 -11.25 -24.47 7.60
C SER A 385 -12.12 -24.44 6.34
N LEU A 386 -11.46 -24.48 5.17
CA LEU A 386 -12.11 -24.69 3.88
C LEU A 386 -11.27 -25.63 3.00
N PRO A 387 -11.92 -26.48 2.16
CA PRO A 387 -11.19 -27.11 1.06
C PRO A 387 -10.71 -26.03 0.09
N GLY A 388 -9.46 -26.13 -0.37
CA GLY A 388 -8.91 -25.29 -1.44
C GLY A 388 -9.49 -25.66 -2.81
N LEU A 389 -8.88 -25.16 -3.88
CA LEU A 389 -9.27 -25.49 -5.25
C LEU A 389 -8.74 -26.88 -5.68
N GLY A 390 -7.79 -27.45 -4.95
CA GLY A 390 -7.27 -28.79 -5.18
C GLY A 390 -6.34 -28.93 -6.40
N LEU A 391 -5.80 -27.81 -6.91
CA LEU A 391 -4.91 -27.79 -8.08
C LEU A 391 -3.46 -28.10 -7.70
N LEU A 392 -3.06 -27.88 -6.47
CA LEU A 392 -1.73 -28.18 -5.94
C LEU A 392 -1.83 -29.11 -4.72
N PRO A 393 -0.85 -30.03 -4.53
CA PRO A 393 -0.85 -30.99 -3.42
C PRO A 393 -0.33 -30.37 -2.11
N ILE A 394 -0.84 -29.23 -1.72
CA ILE A 394 -0.45 -28.53 -0.49
C ILE A 394 -1.62 -28.40 0.48
N HIS A 395 -1.30 -28.39 1.76
CA HIS A 395 -2.21 -28.06 2.85
C HIS A 395 -1.62 -26.88 3.61
N THR A 396 -2.39 -25.83 3.80
CA THR A 396 -1.97 -24.62 4.50
C THR A 396 -2.66 -24.53 5.84
N THR A 397 -1.90 -24.15 6.87
CA THR A 397 -2.43 -23.79 8.19
C THR A 397 -2.00 -22.36 8.52
N MET A 398 -2.95 -21.51 8.87
CA MET A 398 -2.67 -20.13 9.32
C MET A 398 -1.92 -20.18 10.64
N SER A 399 -0.99 -19.22 10.80
CA SER A 399 -0.12 -19.11 11.98
C SER A 399 -0.10 -17.66 12.45
N ALA A 400 -0.03 -17.48 13.78
CA ALA A 400 0.20 -16.16 14.36
C ALA A 400 1.59 -15.62 14.00
N GLU A 401 2.52 -16.49 13.69
CA GLU A 401 3.87 -16.16 13.25
C GLU A 401 3.84 -15.75 11.78
N LYS A 402 4.32 -14.55 11.46
CA LYS A 402 4.35 -14.00 10.12
C LYS A 402 5.74 -14.15 9.52
N THR A 403 5.82 -14.73 8.33
CA THR A 403 7.05 -14.75 7.54
C THR A 403 7.17 -13.43 6.78
N THR A 404 8.30 -12.73 6.96
CA THR A 404 8.66 -11.52 6.20
C THR A 404 10.13 -11.60 5.87
N ARG A 405 10.50 -11.65 4.59
CA ARG A 405 11.91 -11.74 4.18
C ARG A 405 12.11 -11.40 2.71
N GLN A 406 13.29 -10.91 2.36
CA GLN A 406 13.78 -10.89 0.99
C GLN A 406 14.21 -12.30 0.58
N VAL A 407 13.94 -12.69 -0.65
CA VAL A 407 14.31 -14.03 -1.17
C VAL A 407 15.01 -13.93 -2.52
N THR A 408 16.01 -14.80 -2.69
CA THR A 408 16.61 -15.11 -3.98
C THR A 408 16.26 -16.56 -4.31
N PHE A 409 15.75 -16.82 -5.51
CA PHE A 409 15.31 -18.15 -5.91
C PHE A 409 15.82 -18.51 -7.31
N GLN A 410 15.82 -19.78 -7.62
CA GLN A 410 16.17 -20.28 -8.97
C GLN A 410 14.89 -20.59 -9.74
N PHE A 411 14.80 -20.09 -10.98
CA PHE A 411 13.72 -20.41 -11.90
C PHE A 411 14.30 -20.68 -13.29
N GLU A 412 14.13 -21.91 -13.78
CA GLU A 412 14.66 -22.38 -15.07
C GLU A 412 16.15 -22.06 -15.32
N GLY A 413 16.97 -22.19 -14.28
CA GLY A 413 18.42 -21.93 -14.35
C GLY A 413 18.81 -20.45 -14.19
N HIS A 414 17.84 -19.56 -14.00
CA HIS A 414 18.08 -18.13 -13.76
C HIS A 414 17.95 -17.80 -12.28
N THR A 415 18.81 -16.89 -11.80
CA THR A 415 18.70 -16.33 -10.46
C THR A 415 17.70 -15.18 -10.46
N CYS A 416 16.63 -15.32 -9.69
CA CYS A 416 15.52 -14.39 -9.56
C CYS A 416 15.43 -13.83 -8.14
N GLN A 417 14.76 -12.69 -7.98
CA GLN A 417 14.58 -12.03 -6.69
C GLN A 417 13.11 -11.75 -6.41
N GLY A 418 12.76 -11.69 -5.13
CA GLY A 418 11.45 -11.34 -4.67
C GLY A 418 11.43 -11.21 -3.15
N TYR A 419 10.26 -11.22 -2.56
CA TYR A 419 10.10 -11.18 -1.11
C TYR A 419 8.88 -11.99 -0.67
N GLU A 420 8.85 -12.43 0.57
CA GLU A 420 7.72 -13.14 1.17
C GLU A 420 7.13 -12.31 2.31
N ILE A 421 5.80 -12.22 2.33
CA ILE A 421 5.02 -11.66 3.43
C ILE A 421 3.74 -12.47 3.57
N HIS A 422 3.69 -13.43 4.50
CA HIS A 422 2.50 -14.28 4.68
C HIS A 422 2.36 -14.80 6.11
N GLN A 423 1.15 -15.19 6.49
CA GLN A 423 0.82 -15.81 7.78
C GLN A 423 0.46 -17.28 7.66
N GLY A 424 0.40 -17.91 6.59
CA GLY A 424 0.15 -19.33 6.45
C GLY A 424 1.45 -20.12 6.29
N VAL A 425 1.44 -21.35 6.75
CA VAL A 425 2.51 -22.32 6.55
C VAL A 425 1.94 -23.49 5.76
N SER A 426 2.52 -23.74 4.58
CA SER A 426 2.19 -24.90 3.76
C SER A 426 3.15 -26.06 4.02
N ASN A 427 2.66 -27.29 3.85
CA ASN A 427 3.40 -28.52 4.10
C ASN A 427 4.46 -28.84 3.01
N THR A 428 5.15 -27.80 2.52
CA THR A 428 6.21 -27.92 1.52
C THR A 428 7.35 -26.96 1.82
N SER A 429 8.58 -27.36 1.48
CA SER A 429 9.76 -26.50 1.53
C SER A 429 10.12 -25.89 0.16
N GLN A 430 9.37 -26.24 -0.88
CA GLN A 430 9.62 -25.70 -2.23
C GLN A 430 9.10 -24.28 -2.31
N PRO A 431 9.92 -23.30 -2.75
CA PRO A 431 9.50 -21.91 -2.85
C PRO A 431 8.47 -21.69 -3.97
N ILE A 432 8.47 -22.55 -4.97
CA ILE A 432 7.56 -22.55 -6.11
C ILE A 432 7.02 -23.96 -6.30
N MET A 433 5.71 -24.12 -6.25
CA MET A 433 5.03 -25.36 -6.58
C MET A 433 4.52 -25.29 -8.02
N GLN A 434 4.79 -26.34 -8.78
CA GLN A 434 4.31 -26.49 -10.15
C GLN A 434 3.45 -27.73 -10.26
N GLY A 435 2.32 -27.60 -10.90
CA GLY A 435 1.42 -28.69 -11.27
C GLY A 435 1.09 -28.59 -12.75
N ASP A 436 0.15 -29.43 -13.21
CA ASP A 436 -0.33 -29.40 -14.58
C ASP A 436 -1.02 -28.03 -14.82
N HIS A 437 -0.49 -27.20 -15.72
CA HIS A 437 -0.97 -25.86 -16.02
C HIS A 437 -1.19 -24.95 -14.77
N CYS A 438 -0.49 -25.23 -13.66
CA CYS A 438 -0.67 -24.52 -12.41
C CYS A 438 0.68 -24.17 -11.75
N ILE A 439 0.83 -22.94 -11.30
CA ILE A 439 2.01 -22.44 -10.56
C ILE A 439 1.55 -21.75 -9.30
N GLY A 440 2.17 -22.04 -8.17
CA GLY A 440 1.89 -21.39 -6.90
C GLY A 440 3.16 -21.04 -6.13
N THR A 441 3.19 -19.86 -5.50
CA THR A 441 4.32 -19.40 -4.71
C THR A 441 3.88 -18.39 -3.64
N TYR A 442 4.66 -18.31 -2.55
CA TYR A 442 4.55 -17.21 -1.58
C TYR A 442 5.30 -15.95 -2.01
N ILE A 443 6.11 -16.03 -3.07
CA ILE A 443 7.03 -14.97 -3.47
C ILE A 443 6.26 -13.85 -4.17
N HIS A 444 6.22 -12.67 -3.56
CA HIS A 444 5.87 -11.40 -4.20
C HIS A 444 7.02 -10.90 -5.06
N GLY A 445 6.72 -10.15 -6.14
CA GLY A 445 7.72 -9.78 -7.14
C GLY A 445 8.15 -10.98 -8.02
N PHE A 446 7.48 -12.12 -7.92
CA PHE A 446 7.72 -13.28 -8.78
C PHE A 446 7.62 -12.91 -10.26
N LEU A 447 6.59 -12.13 -10.62
CA LEU A 447 6.34 -11.64 -11.97
C LEU A 447 7.19 -10.41 -12.38
N ASP A 448 8.10 -9.94 -11.52
CA ASP A 448 9.08 -8.89 -11.89
C ASP A 448 10.31 -9.47 -12.60
N ASN A 449 10.40 -10.81 -12.68
CA ASN A 449 11.53 -11.51 -13.24
C ASN A 449 11.23 -11.95 -14.67
N ALA A 450 12.01 -11.49 -15.64
CA ALA A 450 11.82 -11.78 -17.07
C ALA A 450 11.71 -13.28 -17.38
N PRO A 451 12.54 -14.20 -16.81
CA PRO A 451 12.41 -15.64 -17.08
C PRO A 451 11.03 -16.20 -16.71
N VAL A 452 10.41 -15.68 -15.66
CA VAL A 452 9.07 -16.09 -15.23
C VAL A 452 8.01 -15.64 -16.24
N ILE A 453 8.08 -14.38 -16.69
CA ILE A 453 7.17 -13.85 -17.70
C ILE A 453 7.29 -14.63 -19.00
N GLU A 454 8.51 -14.85 -19.49
CA GLU A 454 8.74 -15.61 -20.73
C GLU A 454 8.14 -17.01 -20.65
N ARG A 455 8.34 -17.71 -19.53
CA ARG A 455 7.75 -19.04 -19.31
C ARG A 455 6.23 -19.02 -19.29
N LEU A 456 5.61 -18.00 -18.69
CA LEU A 456 4.15 -17.87 -18.65
C LEU A 456 3.55 -17.57 -20.02
N LEU A 457 4.25 -16.83 -20.87
CA LEU A 457 3.79 -16.44 -22.21
C LEU A 457 4.16 -17.47 -23.29
N GLU A 458 4.99 -18.46 -22.96
CA GLU A 458 5.44 -19.49 -23.92
C GLU A 458 4.24 -20.24 -24.55
N GLY A 459 4.22 -20.28 -25.89
CA GLY A 459 3.18 -20.95 -26.65
C GLY A 459 1.81 -20.25 -26.68
N LYS A 460 1.65 -19.07 -26.06
CA LYS A 460 0.34 -18.38 -25.96
C LYS A 460 0.07 -17.29 -27.02
N GLY A 461 1.01 -17.08 -27.96
CA GLY A 461 0.72 -16.37 -29.23
C GLY A 461 0.71 -14.84 -29.21
N GLY A 462 1.30 -14.18 -28.23
CA GLY A 462 1.51 -12.71 -28.29
C GLY A 462 2.44 -12.35 -29.46
N THR A 463 1.95 -11.55 -30.43
CA THR A 463 2.71 -11.20 -31.66
C THR A 463 3.54 -9.93 -31.53
N ALA A 464 3.39 -9.17 -30.46
CA ALA A 464 4.16 -7.95 -30.23
C ALA A 464 5.64 -8.28 -29.85
N PRO A 465 6.60 -7.48 -30.31
CA PRO A 465 8.00 -7.66 -29.93
C PRO A 465 8.16 -7.46 -28.42
N ASN A 466 9.04 -8.25 -27.80
CA ASN A 466 9.43 -8.06 -26.40
C ASN A 466 10.22 -6.76 -26.27
N LEU A 467 9.62 -5.70 -25.71
CA LEU A 467 10.25 -4.41 -25.48
C LEU A 467 11.17 -4.39 -24.26
N SER A 468 11.12 -5.44 -23.44
CA SER A 468 11.96 -5.57 -22.23
C SER A 468 13.30 -6.27 -22.50
N GLU A 469 13.62 -6.64 -23.76
CA GLU A 469 14.93 -7.23 -24.08
C GLU A 469 16.06 -6.33 -23.64
N GLY A 470 16.75 -6.72 -22.56
CA GLY A 470 17.95 -6.05 -22.04
C GLY A 470 17.73 -4.99 -20.97
N ARG A 471 16.49 -4.68 -20.51
CA ARG A 471 16.23 -3.76 -19.41
C ARG A 471 15.59 -4.48 -18.23
N SER A 472 16.18 -4.36 -17.05
CA SER A 472 15.58 -4.89 -15.82
C SER A 472 14.40 -4.03 -15.36
N TYR A 473 13.51 -4.61 -14.54
CA TYR A 473 12.45 -3.84 -13.91
C TYR A 473 13.00 -2.71 -13.01
N ALA A 474 14.15 -2.94 -12.39
CA ALA A 474 14.86 -1.91 -11.62
C ALA A 474 15.27 -0.70 -12.48
N ASP A 475 15.83 -0.93 -13.67
CA ASP A 475 16.20 0.14 -14.59
C ASP A 475 14.98 0.95 -15.05
N PHE A 476 13.87 0.25 -15.29
CA PHE A 476 12.61 0.91 -15.62
C PHE A 476 12.14 1.82 -14.48
N LYS A 477 12.12 1.35 -13.23
CA LYS A 477 11.73 2.16 -12.06
C LYS A 477 12.64 3.39 -11.91
N GLU A 478 13.95 3.22 -12.06
CA GLU A 478 14.90 4.34 -12.00
C GLU A 478 14.60 5.42 -13.05
N GLU A 479 14.25 5.01 -14.28
CA GLU A 479 13.82 5.94 -15.32
C GLU A 479 12.51 6.66 -14.92
N GLN A 480 11.52 5.94 -14.36
CA GLN A 480 10.27 6.55 -13.94
C GLN A 480 10.46 7.57 -12.81
N TYR A 481 11.31 7.28 -11.83
CA TYR A 481 11.64 8.24 -10.78
C TYR A 481 12.31 9.49 -11.33
N ASN A 482 13.22 9.36 -12.32
CA ASN A 482 13.86 10.50 -12.96
C ASN A 482 12.84 11.34 -13.75
N ARG A 483 11.93 10.72 -14.51
CA ARG A 483 10.86 11.40 -15.23
C ARG A 483 9.91 12.13 -14.28
N LEU A 484 9.54 11.49 -13.17
CA LEU A 484 8.70 12.09 -12.14
C LEU A 484 9.37 13.32 -11.50
N ALA A 485 10.67 13.20 -11.14
CA ALA A 485 11.43 14.31 -10.59
C ALA A 485 11.50 15.49 -11.57
N GLN A 486 11.77 15.22 -12.84
CA GLN A 486 11.79 16.24 -13.89
C GLN A 486 10.43 16.92 -14.06
N HIS A 487 9.35 16.13 -14.07
CA HIS A 487 7.98 16.65 -14.18
C HIS A 487 7.64 17.61 -13.03
N VAL A 488 7.91 17.20 -11.78
CA VAL A 488 7.62 18.04 -10.62
C VAL A 488 8.52 19.29 -10.59
N ARG A 489 9.79 19.15 -10.93
CA ARG A 489 10.77 20.25 -10.98
C ARG A 489 10.38 21.35 -11.97
N GLN A 490 9.74 21.00 -13.08
CA GLN A 490 9.27 21.95 -14.09
C GLN A 490 8.02 22.75 -13.67
N HIS A 491 7.29 22.27 -12.66
CA HIS A 491 5.97 22.82 -12.31
C HIS A 491 5.87 23.31 -10.86
N VAL A 492 6.95 23.15 -10.06
CA VAL A 492 7.04 23.61 -8.69
C VAL A 492 8.20 24.60 -8.56
N ASP A 493 7.96 25.68 -7.83
CA ASP A 493 8.99 26.67 -7.48
C ASP A 493 10.01 26.04 -6.51
N MET A 494 11.05 25.45 -7.10
CA MET A 494 12.10 24.75 -6.35
C MET A 494 12.93 25.69 -5.50
N GLU A 495 13.14 26.95 -5.93
CA GLU A 495 13.92 27.91 -5.15
C GLU A 495 13.22 28.21 -3.82
N ARG A 496 11.92 28.49 -3.90
CA ARG A 496 11.10 28.72 -2.71
C ARG A 496 10.98 27.48 -1.82
N LEU A 497 10.87 26.30 -2.42
CA LEU A 497 10.85 25.04 -1.69
C LEU A 497 12.17 24.83 -0.91
N TYR A 498 13.33 25.16 -1.51
CA TYR A 498 14.62 25.09 -0.81
C TYR A 498 14.78 26.15 0.27
N GLN A 499 14.16 27.33 0.12
CA GLN A 499 14.12 28.33 1.19
C GLN A 499 13.41 27.78 2.42
N LEU A 500 12.28 27.07 2.24
CA LEU A 500 11.54 26.42 3.34
C LEU A 500 12.35 25.36 4.10
N LEU A 501 13.41 24.79 3.50
CA LEU A 501 14.31 23.85 4.18
C LEU A 501 15.39 24.57 5.01
N ARG A 502 15.62 25.87 4.76
CA ARG A 502 16.68 26.67 5.42
C ARG A 502 16.14 27.59 6.50
N ASP A 503 14.86 27.96 6.42
CA ASP A 503 14.20 28.89 7.35
C ASP A 503 13.85 28.22 8.69
N ASP A 504 14.17 26.96 8.89
CA ASP A 504 13.94 26.19 10.12
C ASP A 504 15.20 26.17 11.05
N ASP A 505 16.21 27.04 10.79
CA ASP A 505 17.39 27.25 11.66
C ASP A 505 17.16 28.36 12.71
#